data_3dc9930af06d3f05604d749636b5bdec
#
_entry.id   3dc9930af06d3f05604d749636b5bdec
#
_cell.length_a   1.000
_cell.length_b   1.000
_cell.length_c   1.000
_cell.angle_alpha   90.00
_cell.angle_beta   90.00
_cell.angle_gamma   90.00
#
_symmetry.space_group_name_H-M   'P 1'
#
loop_
_entity.id
_entity.type
_entity.pdbx_description
1 polymer ?
#
loop_
_entity_poly.entity_id
_entity_poly.type
_entity_poly.pdbx_seq_one_letter_code
_entity_poly.pdbx_strand_id
1 'polypeptide(L)'
;RDAWAAKASRKGIIVCVEKLVGEDFIRNHSLLVKIPGCLVNAVCVAPRGAHPQNMSAQSLSGFEGYGLDYAFLKAFRKATEDADAYSRWVKEWILDCPSSEAYLNKLGERPAEDGKDGLKRRTSANEKKVPATAPADEKEATAPEYAIIGGARIIKDIILARQYKSMFAGIGLSGLAGWCAYYFLKEQNYHVDLIAAGIGYQPCPGDPLLISAANMATAKMISDSLDLHGVGAGGINSRCLGVLGAGQIDKDGNINSTIIRSRKGDDIYLAGAGGGNDIASLAQEVVVVAVHRANRFVEKVRYITCPGTRVSTLATNEGLFVKNDSGFILKGYYPKPGLSEEKDRVNQIAGACSWELHTAPQLEKMSAPTLEELNLLRSFDPEGVFLR
;
A
#
# COMPACT_ATOMS: atom_id res chain seq x y z
N ARG A 1 15.15 -6.39 1.29
CA ARG A 1 15.49 -6.13 -0.12
C ARG A 1 16.85 -5.48 -0.26
N ASP A 2 17.13 -4.39 0.45
CA ASP A 2 18.39 -3.64 0.36
C ASP A 2 19.60 -4.49 0.73
N ALA A 3 19.50 -5.32 1.77
CA ALA A 3 20.55 -6.25 2.15
C ALA A 3 20.85 -7.30 1.07
N TRP A 4 19.83 -7.76 0.33
CA TRP A 4 20.03 -8.70 -0.79
C TRP A 4 20.61 -8.01 -2.01
N ALA A 5 20.17 -6.79 -2.33
CA ALA A 5 20.77 -5.98 -3.40
C ALA A 5 22.24 -5.68 -3.11
N ALA A 6 22.54 -5.33 -1.86
CA ALA A 6 23.91 -5.12 -1.40
C ALA A 6 24.78 -6.38 -1.60
N LYS A 7 24.30 -7.55 -1.15
CA LYS A 7 25.02 -8.82 -1.31
C LYS A 7 25.23 -9.23 -2.78
N ALA A 8 24.36 -8.80 -3.69
CA ALA A 8 24.47 -9.05 -5.12
C ALA A 8 25.34 -8.03 -5.88
N SER A 9 25.79 -6.96 -5.22
CA SER A 9 26.60 -5.91 -5.86
C SER A 9 27.95 -6.42 -6.29
N ARG A 10 28.31 -6.19 -7.58
CA ARG A 10 29.61 -6.58 -8.14
C ARG A 10 30.70 -5.52 -8.03
N LYS A 11 30.32 -4.25 -7.86
CA LYS A 11 31.27 -3.11 -7.85
C LYS A 11 31.52 -2.54 -6.47
N GLY A 12 30.92 -3.11 -5.45
CA GLY A 12 31.08 -2.66 -4.07
C GLY A 12 29.79 -2.04 -3.51
N ILE A 13 29.83 -1.77 -2.21
CA ILE A 13 28.71 -1.26 -1.43
C ILE A 13 29.16 0.01 -0.69
N ILE A 14 28.39 1.08 -0.87
CA ILE A 14 28.46 2.29 -0.04
C ILE A 14 27.24 2.28 0.88
N VAL A 15 27.47 2.40 2.17
CA VAL A 15 26.40 2.40 3.17
C VAL A 15 26.27 3.79 3.78
N CYS A 16 25.07 4.39 3.71
CA CYS A 16 24.74 5.60 4.45
C CYS A 16 24.12 5.21 5.80
N VAL A 17 24.64 5.75 6.89
CA VAL A 17 24.23 5.42 8.25
C VAL A 17 23.92 6.68 9.05
N GLU A 18 23.01 6.57 9.99
CA GLU A 18 22.67 7.67 10.92
C GLU A 18 23.83 7.95 11.88
N LYS A 19 24.54 6.91 12.32
CA LYS A 19 25.58 7.00 13.35
C LYS A 19 26.54 5.82 13.27
N LEU A 20 27.79 6.06 13.57
CA LEU A 20 28.79 5.02 13.84
C LEU A 20 28.62 4.52 15.27
N VAL A 21 28.80 3.24 15.46
CA VAL A 21 28.73 2.57 16.77
C VAL A 21 29.96 1.69 16.99
N GLY A 22 30.25 1.41 18.25
CA GLY A 22 31.38 0.52 18.60
C GLY A 22 31.06 -0.95 18.35
N GLU A 23 32.09 -1.77 18.31
CA GLU A 23 31.99 -3.21 18.05
C GLU A 23 31.12 -3.94 19.11
N ASP A 24 31.25 -3.57 20.37
CA ASP A 24 30.45 -4.16 21.45
C ASP A 24 28.94 -3.92 21.24
N PHE A 25 28.57 -2.75 20.74
CA PHE A 25 27.17 -2.47 20.39
C PHE A 25 26.71 -3.40 19.28
N ILE A 26 27.51 -3.63 18.23
CA ILE A 26 27.21 -4.55 17.13
C ILE A 26 27.07 -5.98 17.65
N ARG A 27 27.96 -6.43 18.51
CA ARG A 27 27.92 -7.78 19.11
C ARG A 27 26.65 -7.99 19.93
N ASN A 28 26.27 -7.03 20.75
CA ASN A 28 25.06 -7.09 21.57
C ASN A 28 23.77 -7.07 20.74
N HIS A 29 23.82 -6.60 19.49
CA HIS A 29 22.69 -6.51 18.57
C HIS A 29 22.91 -7.32 17.29
N SER A 30 23.66 -8.42 17.38
CA SER A 30 24.09 -9.23 16.23
C SER A 30 22.94 -9.72 15.33
N LEU A 31 21.75 -9.96 15.89
CA LEU A 31 20.55 -10.33 15.12
C LEU A 31 20.04 -9.22 14.19
N LEU A 32 20.38 -7.98 14.48
CA LEU A 32 20.01 -6.82 13.64
C LEU A 32 20.99 -6.57 12.50
N VAL A 33 22.17 -7.18 12.53
CA VAL A 33 23.19 -7.03 11.49
C VAL A 33 22.77 -7.81 10.25
N LYS A 34 22.54 -7.11 9.14
CA LYS A 34 22.05 -7.73 7.89
C LYS A 34 23.10 -7.70 6.77
N ILE A 35 24.07 -6.81 6.82
CA ILE A 35 25.13 -6.69 5.82
C ILE A 35 26.46 -6.92 6.53
N PRO A 36 27.21 -7.99 6.19
CA PRO A 36 28.53 -8.22 6.77
C PRO A 36 29.53 -7.16 6.28
N GLY A 37 30.40 -6.69 7.18
CA GLY A 37 31.36 -5.61 6.89
C GLY A 37 32.31 -5.90 5.74
N CYS A 38 32.63 -7.19 5.49
CA CYS A 38 33.50 -7.59 4.37
C CYS A 38 32.94 -7.25 2.99
N LEU A 39 31.64 -6.93 2.87
CA LEU A 39 31.00 -6.51 1.63
C LEU A 39 30.98 -4.98 1.47
N VAL A 40 31.29 -4.23 2.54
CA VAL A 40 31.15 -2.77 2.57
C VAL A 40 32.46 -2.11 2.18
N ASN A 41 32.43 -1.27 1.16
CA ASN A 41 33.62 -0.54 0.68
C ASN A 41 33.75 0.85 1.31
N ALA A 42 32.63 1.49 1.62
CA ALA A 42 32.59 2.80 2.24
C ALA A 42 31.38 2.99 3.13
N VAL A 43 31.53 3.75 4.21
CA VAL A 43 30.46 4.17 5.10
C VAL A 43 30.38 5.69 5.08
N CYS A 44 29.19 6.22 4.85
CA CYS A 44 28.90 7.64 4.90
C CYS A 44 27.98 7.91 6.09
N VAL A 45 28.36 8.80 6.98
CA VAL A 45 27.51 9.23 8.09
C VAL A 45 26.60 10.35 7.58
N ALA A 46 25.30 10.09 7.58
CA ALA A 46 24.28 11.00 7.09
C ALA A 46 23.07 11.01 8.06
N PRO A 47 23.12 11.78 9.15
CA PRO A 47 22.00 11.91 10.06
C PRO A 47 20.75 12.39 9.33
N ARG A 48 19.60 11.78 9.63
CA ARG A 48 18.34 11.97 8.90
C ARG A 48 18.45 11.70 7.39
N GLY A 49 19.39 10.84 6.98
CA GLY A 49 19.63 10.50 5.58
C GLY A 49 18.47 9.78 4.88
N ALA A 50 17.50 9.27 5.62
CA ALA A 50 16.27 8.71 5.04
C ALA A 50 15.17 9.77 4.77
N HIS A 51 15.31 11.02 5.29
CA HIS A 51 14.33 12.08 5.06
C HIS A 51 14.06 12.29 3.55
N PRO A 52 12.81 12.47 3.11
CA PRO A 52 11.56 12.66 3.89
C PRO A 52 10.91 11.37 4.41
N GLN A 53 11.53 10.23 4.20
CA GLN A 53 11.07 8.94 4.74
C GLN A 53 11.38 8.84 6.23
N ASN A 54 10.78 7.86 6.89
CA ASN A 54 10.97 7.60 8.29
C ASN A 54 12.18 6.68 8.58
N MET A 55 12.67 6.74 9.80
CA MET A 55 13.66 5.82 10.35
C MET A 55 13.17 5.30 11.70
N SER A 56 13.08 3.98 11.85
CA SER A 56 12.72 3.35 13.12
C SER A 56 13.96 3.00 13.93
N ALA A 57 14.00 3.44 15.19
CA ALA A 57 15.01 3.03 16.16
C ALA A 57 14.40 2.25 17.34
N GLN A 58 13.25 1.65 17.14
CA GLN A 58 12.36 1.12 18.18
C GLN A 58 13.02 0.11 19.14
N SER A 59 13.97 -0.69 18.65
CA SER A 59 14.64 -1.72 19.44
C SER A 59 16.01 -1.30 19.95
N LEU A 60 16.42 -0.05 19.75
CA LEU A 60 17.76 0.43 20.01
C LEU A 60 17.75 1.51 21.07
N SER A 61 18.21 1.19 22.27
CA SER A 61 18.41 2.18 23.33
C SER A 61 19.47 3.21 22.92
N GLY A 62 19.18 4.51 23.16
CA GLY A 62 20.12 5.60 22.80
C GLY A 62 20.05 6.03 21.33
N PHE A 63 19.07 5.53 20.57
CA PHE A 63 18.77 5.99 19.22
C PHE A 63 17.37 6.59 19.16
N GLU A 64 17.26 7.69 18.43
CA GLU A 64 15.99 8.33 18.15
C GLU A 64 15.61 8.06 16.70
N GLY A 65 14.42 7.51 16.49
CA GLY A 65 13.81 7.42 15.17
C GLY A 65 13.12 8.73 14.82
N TYR A 66 12.74 8.87 13.56
CA TYR A 66 11.93 10.00 13.07
C TYR A 66 10.85 9.52 12.13
N GLY A 67 9.76 10.28 12.09
CA GLY A 67 8.59 9.98 11.28
C GLY A 67 8.72 10.43 9.84
N LEU A 68 7.69 10.14 9.06
CA LEU A 68 7.53 10.57 7.68
C LEU A 68 7.21 12.06 7.63
N ASP A 69 7.90 12.85 6.81
CA ASP A 69 7.57 14.26 6.59
C ASP A 69 6.54 14.40 5.45
N TYR A 70 5.27 14.26 5.80
CA TYR A 70 4.18 14.41 4.84
C TYR A 70 4.09 15.80 4.22
N ALA A 71 4.40 16.85 4.99
CA ALA A 71 4.37 18.22 4.48
C ALA A 71 5.42 18.42 3.38
N PHE A 72 6.61 17.88 3.58
CA PHE A 72 7.68 17.92 2.58
C PHE A 72 7.30 17.10 1.33
N LEU A 73 6.79 15.88 1.52
CA LEU A 73 6.34 15.04 0.40
C LEU A 73 5.21 15.70 -0.40
N LYS A 74 4.28 16.37 0.27
CA LYS A 74 3.18 17.11 -0.38
C LYS A 74 3.69 18.32 -1.17
N ALA A 75 4.64 19.06 -0.60
CA ALA A 75 5.29 20.19 -1.29
C ALA A 75 6.09 19.72 -2.51
N PHE A 76 6.86 18.63 -2.37
CA PHE A 76 7.58 18.02 -3.49
C PHE A 76 6.63 17.58 -4.60
N ARG A 77 5.57 16.84 -4.26
CA ARG A 77 4.58 16.41 -5.25
C ARG A 77 3.96 17.58 -6.00
N LYS A 78 3.59 18.62 -5.29
CA LYS A 78 3.07 19.85 -5.92
C LYS A 78 4.10 20.50 -6.86
N ALA A 79 5.37 20.54 -6.48
CA ALA A 79 6.41 21.08 -7.34
C ALA A 79 6.58 20.26 -8.63
N THR A 80 6.37 18.94 -8.61
CA THR A 80 6.51 18.08 -9.81
C THR A 80 5.40 18.26 -10.85
N GLU A 81 4.35 19.02 -10.56
CA GLU A 81 3.26 19.31 -11.50
C GLU A 81 3.64 20.34 -12.57
N ASP A 82 4.70 21.14 -12.31
CA ASP A 82 5.20 22.18 -13.20
C ASP A 82 6.74 22.14 -13.28
N ALA A 83 7.29 22.20 -14.49
CA ALA A 83 8.74 22.04 -14.72
C ALA A 83 9.58 23.15 -14.07
N ASP A 84 9.08 24.39 -14.07
CA ASP A 84 9.79 25.53 -13.49
C ASP A 84 9.70 25.48 -11.95
N ALA A 85 8.54 25.07 -11.42
CA ALA A 85 8.37 24.85 -9.99
C ALA A 85 9.29 23.72 -9.51
N TYR A 86 9.39 22.64 -10.27
CA TYR A 86 10.32 21.53 -9.96
C TYR A 86 11.79 21.98 -9.98
N SER A 87 12.17 22.74 -11.00
CA SER A 87 13.55 23.27 -11.09
C SER A 87 13.90 24.19 -9.93
N ARG A 88 12.96 25.06 -9.50
CA ARG A 88 13.13 25.88 -8.30
C ARG A 88 13.27 25.05 -7.04
N TRP A 89 12.44 24.00 -6.92
CA TRP A 89 12.47 23.09 -5.77
C TRP A 89 13.83 22.34 -5.69
N VAL A 90 14.30 21.81 -6.83
CA VAL A 90 15.62 21.15 -6.91
C VAL A 90 16.73 22.12 -6.54
N LYS A 91 16.68 23.32 -7.08
CA LYS A 91 17.67 24.36 -6.72
C LYS A 91 17.66 24.62 -5.22
N GLU A 92 16.49 24.87 -4.68
CA GLU A 92 16.31 25.22 -3.26
C GLU A 92 16.75 24.13 -2.30
N TRP A 93 16.35 22.88 -2.54
CA TRP A 93 16.54 21.77 -1.58
C TRP A 93 17.75 20.89 -1.84
N ILE A 94 18.33 20.96 -3.04
CA ILE A 94 19.48 20.13 -3.43
C ILE A 94 20.69 21.01 -3.74
N LEU A 95 20.58 21.92 -4.73
CA LEU A 95 21.74 22.63 -5.23
C LEU A 95 22.24 23.74 -4.28
N ASP A 96 21.34 24.40 -3.57
CA ASP A 96 21.66 25.43 -2.57
C ASP A 96 21.95 24.82 -1.17
N CYS A 97 22.00 23.49 -1.06
CA CYS A 97 22.38 22.76 0.15
C CYS A 97 23.72 22.03 -0.07
N PRO A 98 24.87 22.70 0.06
CA PRO A 98 26.18 22.14 -0.29
C PRO A 98 26.64 21.03 0.65
N SER A 99 26.00 20.86 1.79
CA SER A 99 26.32 19.81 2.77
C SER A 99 25.07 19.27 3.46
N SER A 100 25.20 18.09 4.07
CA SER A 100 24.17 17.51 4.91
C SER A 100 23.77 18.44 6.07
N GLU A 101 24.74 19.15 6.65
CA GLU A 101 24.49 20.12 7.72
C GLU A 101 23.65 21.31 7.22
N ALA A 102 23.98 21.86 6.05
CA ALA A 102 23.20 22.94 5.43
C ALA A 102 21.75 22.50 5.17
N TYR A 103 21.58 21.27 4.71
CA TYR A 103 20.25 20.69 4.51
C TYR A 103 19.48 20.54 5.83
N LEU A 104 20.12 20.02 6.87
CA LEU A 104 19.49 19.83 8.18
C LEU A 104 19.13 21.17 8.84
N ASN A 105 20.01 22.18 8.73
CA ASN A 105 19.74 23.52 9.22
C ASN A 105 18.55 24.16 8.52
N LYS A 106 18.44 23.97 7.20
CA LYS A 106 17.31 24.44 6.41
C LYS A 106 16.01 23.69 6.74
N LEU A 107 16.10 22.39 6.95
CA LEU A 107 14.98 21.57 7.37
C LEU A 107 14.42 22.04 8.72
N GLY A 108 15.30 22.56 9.59
CA GLY A 108 14.95 23.04 10.92
C GLY A 108 14.50 21.93 11.87
N GLU A 109 14.08 22.31 13.04
CA GLU A 109 13.39 21.43 13.98
C GLU A 109 11.94 21.23 13.54
N ARG A 110 11.72 20.63 12.38
CA ARG A 110 10.36 20.16 12.03
C ARG A 110 10.03 19.04 12.98
N PRO A 111 8.94 19.16 13.75
CA PRO A 111 8.51 18.08 14.61
C PRO A 111 8.30 16.86 13.70
N ALA A 112 8.93 15.74 14.06
CA ALA A 112 8.52 14.46 13.53
C ALA A 112 7.05 14.31 13.88
N GLU A 113 6.14 14.49 12.92
CA GLU A 113 4.70 14.40 13.17
C GLU A 113 4.31 13.05 13.78
N ASP A 114 5.20 12.05 13.68
CA ASP A 114 5.14 10.74 14.32
C ASP A 114 6.34 10.47 15.26
N GLY A 115 6.80 11.47 16.01
CA GLY A 115 7.69 11.24 17.15
C GLY A 115 7.06 10.28 18.15
N LYS A 116 7.83 9.88 19.20
CA LYS A 116 7.39 8.93 20.26
C LYS A 116 5.95 9.12 20.74
N ASP A 117 5.42 10.34 20.68
CA ASP A 117 4.05 10.67 21.11
C ASP A 117 2.99 10.39 20.04
N GLY A 118 3.29 10.54 18.75
CA GLY A 118 2.40 10.16 17.66
C GLY A 118 2.25 8.63 17.60
N LEU A 119 3.35 7.92 17.74
CA LEU A 119 3.37 6.46 17.81
C LEU A 119 2.62 5.94 19.03
N LYS A 120 2.85 6.54 20.22
CA LYS A 120 2.13 6.19 21.45
C LYS A 120 0.64 6.50 21.38
N ARG A 121 0.24 7.64 20.78
CA ARG A 121 -1.18 7.96 20.59
C ARG A 121 -1.87 6.97 19.67
N ARG A 122 -1.25 6.60 18.56
CA ARG A 122 -1.81 5.63 17.60
C ARG A 122 -1.84 4.21 18.16
N THR A 123 -0.79 3.77 18.86
CA THR A 123 -0.77 2.43 19.51
C THR A 123 -1.76 2.33 20.66
N SER A 124 -1.85 3.35 21.53
CA SER A 124 -2.80 3.34 22.65
C SER A 124 -4.27 3.46 22.21
N ALA A 125 -4.54 4.16 21.10
CA ALA A 125 -5.87 4.23 20.51
C ALA A 125 -6.28 2.90 19.84
N ASN A 126 -5.30 2.14 19.30
CA ASN A 126 -5.56 0.89 18.59
C ASN A 126 -5.68 -0.34 19.50
N GLU A 127 -5.14 -0.29 20.73
CA GLU A 127 -5.33 -1.36 21.73
C GLU A 127 -6.73 -1.34 22.38
N LYS A 128 -7.39 -0.19 22.41
CA LYS A 128 -8.70 -0.02 23.01
C LYS A 128 -9.73 0.42 21.99
N LYS A 129 -10.42 -0.55 21.37
CA LYS A 129 -11.57 -0.37 20.45
C LYS A 129 -11.21 0.35 19.12
N VAL A 130 -11.93 0.00 18.05
CA VAL A 130 -12.17 0.87 16.90
C VAL A 130 -12.16 2.31 17.37
N PRO A 131 -11.32 3.21 16.84
CA PRO A 131 -11.25 4.59 17.33
C PRO A 131 -12.65 5.12 17.52
N ALA A 132 -12.95 5.62 18.73
CA ALA A 132 -14.24 6.24 18.98
C ALA A 132 -14.38 7.33 17.93
N THR A 133 -15.36 7.16 17.07
CA THR A 133 -15.61 7.97 15.88
C THR A 133 -15.51 9.44 16.22
N ALA A 134 -14.55 10.14 15.61
CA ALA A 134 -14.73 11.57 15.41
C ALA A 134 -16.10 11.74 14.74
N PRO A 135 -16.91 12.76 15.10
CA PRO A 135 -18.22 12.96 14.50
C PRO A 135 -18.05 12.91 12.98
N ALA A 136 -18.75 11.99 12.35
CA ALA A 136 -18.65 11.76 10.92
C ALA A 136 -19.00 13.06 10.21
N ASP A 137 -18.06 13.54 9.41
CA ASP A 137 -18.40 14.45 8.33
C ASP A 137 -19.39 13.66 7.45
N GLU A 138 -20.65 14.07 7.39
CA GLU A 138 -21.71 13.47 6.57
C GLU A 138 -21.46 13.61 5.06
N LYS A 139 -20.20 13.80 4.68
CA LYS A 139 -19.81 13.88 3.27
C LYS A 139 -20.12 12.60 2.54
N GLU A 140 -20.67 12.75 1.35
CA GLU A 140 -20.87 11.64 0.41
C GLU A 140 -19.58 10.82 0.24
N ALA A 141 -19.76 9.51 0.10
CA ALA A 141 -18.62 8.62 -0.11
C ALA A 141 -17.94 8.91 -1.46
N THR A 142 -16.62 8.96 -1.44
CA THR A 142 -15.79 9.19 -2.63
C THR A 142 -15.63 7.89 -3.45
N ALA A 143 -15.18 8.02 -4.71
CA ALA A 143 -14.91 6.85 -5.55
C ALA A 143 -13.88 5.88 -4.91
N PRO A 144 -12.75 6.34 -4.34
CA PRO A 144 -11.87 5.45 -3.57
C PRO A 144 -12.57 4.74 -2.42
N GLU A 145 -13.42 5.41 -1.66
CA GLU A 145 -14.15 4.82 -0.52
C GLU A 145 -15.12 3.72 -0.97
N TYR A 146 -15.83 3.91 -2.07
CA TYR A 146 -16.66 2.86 -2.68
C TYR A 146 -15.85 1.63 -3.06
N ALA A 147 -14.69 1.82 -3.71
CA ALA A 147 -13.83 0.72 -4.12
C ALA A 147 -13.25 -0.04 -2.90
N ILE A 148 -12.84 0.68 -1.87
CA ILE A 148 -12.25 0.11 -0.66
C ILE A 148 -13.29 -0.68 0.13
N ILE A 149 -14.45 -0.10 0.41
CA ILE A 149 -15.50 -0.78 1.18
C ILE A 149 -16.06 -1.97 0.42
N GLY A 150 -16.33 -1.83 -0.89
CA GLY A 150 -16.72 -2.96 -1.72
C GLY A 150 -15.67 -4.06 -1.74
N GLY A 151 -14.39 -3.68 -1.85
CA GLY A 151 -13.26 -4.60 -1.73
C GLY A 151 -13.22 -5.30 -0.37
N ALA A 152 -13.41 -4.56 0.73
CA ALA A 152 -13.39 -5.12 2.07
C ALA A 152 -14.51 -6.13 2.30
N ARG A 153 -15.73 -5.84 1.84
CA ARG A 153 -16.87 -6.76 1.93
C ARG A 153 -16.60 -8.06 1.18
N ILE A 154 -16.11 -7.98 -0.07
CA ILE A 154 -15.84 -9.19 -0.86
C ILE A 154 -14.63 -9.98 -0.34
N ILE A 155 -13.59 -9.32 0.16
CA ILE A 155 -12.45 -9.96 0.82
C ILE A 155 -12.95 -10.78 2.02
N LYS A 156 -13.78 -10.18 2.88
CA LYS A 156 -14.40 -10.86 4.01
C LYS A 156 -15.17 -12.09 3.56
N ASP A 157 -16.04 -11.96 2.54
CA ASP A 157 -16.87 -13.06 2.07
C ASP A 157 -16.04 -14.21 1.46
N ILE A 158 -14.98 -13.88 0.69
CA ILE A 158 -14.04 -14.87 0.15
C ILE A 158 -13.30 -15.60 1.27
N ILE A 159 -12.81 -14.87 2.28
CA ILE A 159 -12.09 -15.46 3.42
C ILE A 159 -12.99 -16.45 4.17
N LEU A 160 -14.24 -16.07 4.44
CA LEU A 160 -15.21 -16.94 5.11
C LEU A 160 -15.55 -18.17 4.27
N ALA A 161 -15.84 -17.98 2.98
CA ALA A 161 -16.23 -19.07 2.08
C ALA A 161 -15.09 -20.06 1.81
N ARG A 162 -13.86 -19.56 1.67
CA ARG A 162 -12.67 -20.37 1.36
C ARG A 162 -11.88 -20.77 2.60
N GLN A 163 -12.23 -20.23 3.77
CA GLN A 163 -11.53 -20.44 5.04
C GLN A 163 -10.03 -20.12 4.94
N TYR A 164 -9.71 -18.97 4.34
CA TYR A 164 -8.34 -18.48 4.31
C TYR A 164 -7.87 -18.15 5.73
N LYS A 165 -6.61 -18.48 6.04
CA LYS A 165 -6.01 -18.27 7.36
C LYS A 165 -5.28 -16.95 7.46
N SER A 166 -4.78 -16.47 6.33
CA SER A 166 -4.04 -15.22 6.26
C SER A 166 -4.46 -14.38 5.06
N MET A 167 -4.17 -13.11 5.15
CA MET A 167 -4.39 -12.13 4.10
C MET A 167 -3.13 -11.28 3.96
N PHE A 168 -2.64 -11.10 2.73
CA PHE A 168 -1.51 -10.23 2.46
C PHE A 168 -1.99 -8.97 1.72
N ALA A 169 -2.08 -7.86 2.45
CA ALA A 169 -2.56 -6.60 1.92
C ALA A 169 -1.43 -5.73 1.34
N GLY A 170 -1.64 -5.22 0.15
CA GLY A 170 -0.77 -4.26 -0.53
C GLY A 170 -0.80 -2.87 0.11
N ILE A 171 -0.46 -1.85 -0.68
CA ILE A 171 -0.39 -0.44 -0.25
C ILE A 171 -1.60 0.33 -0.79
N GLY A 172 -1.97 1.40 -0.12
CA GLY A 172 -3.03 2.31 -0.57
C GLY A 172 -4.40 1.67 -0.49
N LEU A 173 -5.21 1.73 -1.57
CA LEU A 173 -6.58 1.24 -1.56
C LEU A 173 -6.69 -0.23 -1.14
N SER A 174 -5.79 -1.07 -1.64
CA SER A 174 -5.76 -2.49 -1.29
C SER A 174 -5.39 -2.74 0.17
N GLY A 175 -4.47 -1.94 0.71
CA GLY A 175 -4.12 -1.98 2.13
C GLY A 175 -5.28 -1.57 3.02
N LEU A 176 -5.95 -0.48 2.69
CA LEU A 176 -7.13 0.00 3.42
C LEU A 176 -8.30 -0.99 3.34
N ALA A 177 -8.53 -1.60 2.16
CA ALA A 177 -9.54 -2.66 2.01
C ALA A 177 -9.21 -3.89 2.87
N GLY A 178 -7.95 -4.31 2.91
CA GLY A 178 -7.48 -5.38 3.79
C GLY A 178 -7.71 -5.07 5.28
N TRP A 179 -7.41 -3.86 5.72
CA TRP A 179 -7.67 -3.43 7.10
C TRP A 179 -9.17 -3.42 7.44
N CYS A 180 -10.02 -2.85 6.58
CA CYS A 180 -11.46 -2.88 6.80
C CYS A 180 -11.98 -4.33 6.87
N ALA A 181 -11.57 -5.19 5.94
CA ALA A 181 -11.95 -6.60 5.92
C ALA A 181 -11.52 -7.34 7.21
N TYR A 182 -10.31 -7.05 7.71
CA TYR A 182 -9.81 -7.61 8.97
C TYR A 182 -10.76 -7.27 10.15
N TYR A 183 -11.20 -6.02 10.25
CA TYR A 183 -12.13 -5.62 11.31
C TYR A 183 -13.53 -6.20 11.10
N PHE A 184 -14.05 -6.26 9.88
CA PHE A 184 -15.34 -6.92 9.59
C PHE A 184 -15.33 -8.42 9.98
N LEU A 185 -14.20 -9.11 9.76
CA LEU A 185 -14.02 -10.50 10.18
C LEU A 185 -13.94 -10.62 11.70
N LYS A 186 -13.22 -9.70 12.35
CA LYS A 186 -13.09 -9.66 13.81
C LYS A 186 -14.42 -9.46 14.51
N GLU A 187 -15.30 -8.62 13.97
CA GLU A 187 -16.67 -8.42 14.47
C GLU A 187 -17.51 -9.70 14.39
N GLN A 188 -17.22 -10.57 13.42
CA GLN A 188 -17.84 -11.89 13.29
C GLN A 188 -17.10 -12.99 14.08
N ASN A 189 -16.17 -12.63 14.96
CA ASN A 189 -15.30 -13.56 15.71
C ASN A 189 -14.51 -14.51 14.81
N TYR A 190 -14.22 -14.12 13.57
CA TYR A 190 -13.37 -14.89 12.67
C TYR A 190 -11.93 -14.38 12.75
N HIS A 191 -11.01 -15.31 12.99
CA HIS A 191 -9.59 -14.99 13.05
C HIS A 191 -8.92 -15.17 11.69
N VAL A 192 -8.28 -14.11 11.22
CA VAL A 192 -7.41 -14.11 10.03
C VAL A 192 -6.13 -13.35 10.36
N ASP A 193 -5.00 -13.86 9.94
CA ASP A 193 -3.72 -13.18 10.11
C ASP A 193 -3.50 -12.18 8.98
N LEU A 194 -3.20 -10.93 9.33
CA LEU A 194 -2.91 -9.89 8.35
C LEU A 194 -1.40 -9.69 8.21
N ILE A 195 -0.89 -9.83 6.99
CA ILE A 195 0.45 -9.43 6.60
C ILE A 195 0.33 -8.11 5.83
N ALA A 196 0.98 -7.09 6.31
CA ALA A 196 0.93 -5.77 5.72
C ALA A 196 2.30 -5.09 5.74
N ALA A 197 2.43 -3.99 5.02
CA ALA A 197 3.67 -3.23 4.93
C ALA A 197 4.86 -4.04 4.37
N GLY A 198 4.61 -5.20 3.76
CA GLY A 198 5.62 -6.05 3.14
C GLY A 198 6.61 -6.74 4.09
N ILE A 199 6.64 -6.36 5.36
CA ILE A 199 7.58 -6.86 6.37
C ILE A 199 6.95 -7.05 7.75
N GLY A 200 5.68 -6.74 7.93
CA GLY A 200 4.96 -6.81 9.20
C GLY A 200 3.91 -7.94 9.21
N TYR A 201 4.01 -8.80 10.22
CA TYR A 201 2.98 -9.79 10.53
C TYR A 201 2.10 -9.25 11.64
N GLN A 202 0.80 -9.20 11.39
CA GLN A 202 -0.20 -8.65 12.31
C GLN A 202 0.17 -7.27 12.91
N PRO A 203 0.50 -6.27 12.10
CA PRO A 203 0.60 -4.91 12.61
C PRO A 203 -0.81 -4.39 12.96
N CYS A 204 -0.90 -3.42 13.86
CA CYS A 204 -2.12 -2.64 14.02
C CYS A 204 -2.25 -1.63 12.86
N PRO A 205 -3.46 -1.19 12.50
CA PRO A 205 -3.64 -0.14 11.51
C PRO A 205 -2.88 1.11 11.94
N GLY A 206 -1.92 1.48 11.13
CA GLY A 206 -1.11 2.67 11.35
C GLY A 206 -1.28 3.63 10.19
N ASP A 207 -0.21 3.81 9.46
CA ASP A 207 -0.17 4.66 8.27
C ASP A 207 -0.54 3.82 7.03
N PRO A 208 -1.40 4.29 6.12
CA PRO A 208 -1.72 3.60 4.88
C PRO A 208 -0.52 3.52 3.92
N LEU A 209 0.53 4.32 4.14
CA LEU A 209 1.80 4.18 3.44
C LEU A 209 2.64 3.04 4.02
N LEU A 210 3.14 2.20 3.14
CA LEU A 210 3.77 0.93 3.42
C LEU A 210 4.94 0.99 4.40
N ILE A 211 5.76 2.03 4.33
CA ILE A 211 7.06 2.09 5.00
C ILE A 211 7.02 2.89 6.29
N SER A 212 5.84 3.14 6.82
CA SER A 212 5.72 3.88 8.07
C SER A 212 6.26 3.08 9.26
N ALA A 213 7.06 3.73 10.10
CA ALA A 213 7.51 3.18 11.37
C ALA A 213 6.33 2.78 12.28
N ALA A 214 5.20 3.46 12.14
CA ALA A 214 3.97 3.15 12.87
C ALA A 214 3.47 1.73 12.59
N ASN A 215 3.55 1.27 11.33
CA ASN A 215 3.14 -0.09 10.97
C ASN A 215 4.11 -1.14 11.53
N MET A 216 5.42 -0.84 11.54
CA MET A 216 6.42 -1.75 12.08
C MET A 216 6.38 -1.82 13.60
N ALA A 217 6.12 -0.70 14.26
CA ALA A 217 6.11 -0.61 15.72
C ALA A 217 5.06 -1.51 16.39
N THR A 218 3.98 -1.80 15.70
CA THR A 218 2.84 -2.57 16.23
C THR A 218 2.80 -4.00 15.73
N ALA A 219 3.67 -4.38 14.80
CA ALA A 219 3.71 -5.73 14.25
C ALA A 219 4.11 -6.76 15.32
N LYS A 220 3.43 -7.89 15.36
CA LYS A 220 3.81 -9.02 16.24
C LYS A 220 5.12 -9.68 15.81
N MET A 221 5.44 -9.62 14.52
CA MET A 221 6.71 -10.07 13.97
C MET A 221 7.10 -9.16 12.81
N ILE A 222 8.38 -8.82 12.76
CA ILE A 222 9.01 -8.18 11.61
C ILE A 222 10.00 -9.19 11.04
N SER A 223 9.89 -9.45 9.75
CA SER A 223 10.83 -10.32 9.05
C SER A 223 11.20 -9.75 7.69
N ASP A 224 12.06 -10.42 6.98
CA ASP A 224 12.44 -9.99 5.64
C ASP A 224 11.38 -10.39 4.58
N SER A 225 11.57 -9.89 3.37
CA SER A 225 10.64 -10.16 2.27
C SER A 225 10.63 -11.63 1.85
N LEU A 226 11.73 -12.37 2.05
CA LEU A 226 11.78 -13.79 1.68
C LEU A 226 10.85 -14.60 2.60
N ASP A 227 10.93 -14.37 3.91
CA ASP A 227 10.07 -15.06 4.87
C ASP A 227 8.60 -14.69 4.68
N LEU A 228 8.28 -13.39 4.64
CA LEU A 228 6.88 -12.97 4.61
C LEU A 228 6.23 -13.16 3.24
N HIS A 229 6.93 -12.90 2.13
CA HIS A 229 6.37 -13.17 0.81
C HIS A 229 6.50 -14.65 0.43
N GLY A 230 7.67 -15.26 0.64
CA GLY A 230 7.89 -16.65 0.29
C GLY A 230 7.08 -17.62 1.16
N VAL A 231 7.19 -17.51 2.47
CA VAL A 231 6.53 -18.41 3.41
C VAL A 231 5.14 -17.90 3.81
N GLY A 232 5.00 -16.62 4.11
CA GLY A 232 3.73 -16.04 4.54
C GLY A 232 2.66 -16.04 3.44
N ALA A 233 3.00 -15.69 2.21
CA ALA A 233 2.06 -15.74 1.08
C ALA A 233 2.05 -17.10 0.40
N GLY A 234 3.23 -17.72 0.18
CA GLY A 234 3.39 -18.93 -0.64
C GLY A 234 3.49 -20.23 0.12
N GLY A 235 3.61 -20.19 1.45
CA GLY A 235 3.71 -21.42 2.26
C GLY A 235 2.46 -22.28 2.14
N ILE A 236 2.65 -23.60 2.01
CA ILE A 236 1.55 -24.56 1.77
C ILE A 236 0.43 -24.48 2.81
N ASN A 237 0.75 -24.14 4.04
CA ASN A 237 -0.19 -24.02 5.15
C ASN A 237 -0.69 -22.59 5.40
N SER A 238 -0.19 -21.60 4.68
CA SER A 238 -0.56 -20.19 4.91
C SER A 238 -2.00 -19.89 4.46
N ARG A 239 -2.48 -20.61 3.44
CA ARG A 239 -3.82 -20.37 2.87
C ARG A 239 -4.10 -18.87 2.75
N CYS A 240 -3.21 -18.19 2.01
CA CYS A 240 -3.17 -16.73 1.96
C CYS A 240 -4.02 -16.17 0.82
N LEU A 241 -4.85 -15.17 1.13
CA LEU A 241 -5.50 -14.31 0.15
C LEU A 241 -4.62 -13.08 -0.10
N GLY A 242 -4.24 -12.83 -1.35
CA GLY A 242 -3.57 -11.59 -1.74
C GLY A 242 -4.57 -10.46 -2.01
N VAL A 243 -4.23 -9.24 -1.62
CA VAL A 243 -5.03 -8.04 -1.92
C VAL A 243 -4.12 -6.98 -2.53
N LEU A 244 -4.35 -6.65 -3.80
CA LEU A 244 -3.47 -5.77 -4.57
C LEU A 244 -4.23 -4.57 -5.15
N GLY A 245 -3.51 -3.48 -5.39
CA GLY A 245 -3.94 -2.38 -6.25
C GLY A 245 -3.41 -2.56 -7.68
N ALA A 246 -3.93 -1.77 -8.63
CA ALA A 246 -3.48 -1.80 -10.01
C ALA A 246 -3.29 -0.38 -10.56
N GLY A 247 -2.15 -0.12 -11.21
CA GLY A 247 -1.98 1.04 -12.08
C GLY A 247 -2.79 0.89 -13.35
N GLN A 248 -2.63 -0.26 -14.02
CA GLN A 248 -3.52 -0.78 -15.07
C GLN A 248 -3.79 -2.26 -14.82
N ILE A 249 -4.94 -2.72 -15.29
CA ILE A 249 -5.33 -4.13 -15.27
C ILE A 249 -5.98 -4.49 -16.60
N ASP A 250 -5.69 -5.68 -17.12
CA ASP A 250 -6.32 -6.23 -18.33
C ASP A 250 -7.40 -7.26 -18.01
N LYS A 251 -8.10 -7.71 -19.05
CA LYS A 251 -9.18 -8.69 -18.92
C LYS A 251 -8.74 -10.02 -18.31
N ASP A 252 -7.46 -10.37 -18.48
CA ASP A 252 -6.89 -11.60 -17.95
C ASP A 252 -6.43 -11.46 -16.48
N GLY A 253 -6.55 -10.24 -15.93
CA GLY A 253 -6.17 -9.92 -14.57
C GLY A 253 -4.69 -9.57 -14.40
N ASN A 254 -3.91 -9.46 -15.48
CA ASN A 254 -2.54 -9.00 -15.39
C ASN A 254 -2.50 -7.54 -14.96
N ILE A 255 -1.61 -7.23 -14.01
CA ILE A 255 -1.46 -5.89 -13.45
C ILE A 255 -0.18 -5.25 -13.98
N ASN A 256 -0.30 -3.99 -14.40
CA ASN A 256 0.83 -3.13 -14.70
C ASN A 256 0.91 -1.99 -13.66
N SER A 257 1.97 -1.98 -12.90
CA SER A 257 2.33 -0.92 -11.96
C SER A 257 3.75 -0.40 -12.21
N THR A 258 4.34 -0.68 -13.38
CA THR A 258 5.72 -0.35 -13.71
C THR A 258 5.83 0.79 -14.73
N ILE A 259 5.21 0.67 -15.88
CA ILE A 259 5.40 1.62 -16.98
C ILE A 259 4.14 1.73 -17.85
N ILE A 260 3.66 2.94 -18.01
CA ILE A 260 2.53 3.25 -18.89
C ILE A 260 2.97 4.28 -19.95
N ARG A 261 2.20 4.39 -21.02
CA ARG A 261 2.45 5.39 -22.05
C ARG A 261 1.51 6.58 -21.87
N SER A 262 2.08 7.79 -21.88
CA SER A 262 1.31 9.04 -21.87
C SER A 262 0.52 9.19 -23.19
N ARG A 263 -0.46 10.09 -23.21
CA ARG A 263 -1.16 10.47 -24.44
C ARG A 263 -0.24 11.08 -25.50
N LYS A 264 0.90 11.65 -25.07
CA LYS A 264 1.93 12.22 -25.96
C LYS A 264 2.92 11.19 -26.49
N GLY A 265 2.82 9.93 -26.03
CA GLY A 265 3.70 8.85 -26.42
C GLY A 265 4.92 8.64 -25.52
N ASP A 266 5.07 9.43 -24.45
CA ASP A 266 6.18 9.30 -23.50
C ASP A 266 5.94 8.14 -22.52
N ASP A 267 7.01 7.53 -22.06
CA ASP A 267 6.95 6.52 -21.02
C ASP A 267 6.87 7.15 -19.64
N ILE A 268 5.82 6.81 -18.87
CA ILE A 268 5.63 7.23 -17.49
C ILE A 268 5.90 6.03 -16.59
N TYR A 269 6.89 6.16 -15.73
CA TYR A 269 7.22 5.14 -14.74
C TYR A 269 6.32 5.29 -13.51
N LEU A 270 5.77 4.16 -13.05
CA LEU A 270 4.96 4.04 -11.86
C LEU A 270 5.80 3.51 -10.69
N ALA A 271 5.15 3.09 -9.62
CA ALA A 271 5.83 2.63 -8.40
C ALA A 271 6.63 1.31 -8.55
N GLY A 272 6.41 0.55 -9.62
CA GLY A 272 7.01 -0.77 -9.82
C GLY A 272 6.27 -1.90 -9.08
N ALA A 273 6.89 -3.07 -9.01
CA ALA A 273 6.28 -4.26 -8.42
C ALA A 273 6.15 -4.19 -6.89
N GLY A 274 7.13 -3.63 -6.24
CA GLY A 274 7.25 -3.82 -4.80
C GLY A 274 7.23 -5.32 -4.44
N GLY A 275 6.35 -5.72 -3.54
CA GLY A 275 6.00 -7.11 -3.23
C GLY A 275 4.80 -7.64 -4.02
N GLY A 276 4.23 -6.82 -4.91
CA GLY A 276 3.01 -7.19 -5.64
C GLY A 276 3.18 -8.41 -6.53
N ASN A 277 4.34 -8.56 -7.19
CA ASN A 277 4.62 -9.75 -8.01
C ASN A 277 4.66 -11.02 -7.16
N ASP A 278 5.32 -10.97 -6.01
CA ASP A 278 5.40 -12.12 -5.10
C ASP A 278 4.01 -12.52 -4.61
N ILE A 279 3.20 -11.55 -4.20
CA ILE A 279 1.82 -11.80 -3.75
C ILE A 279 0.98 -12.39 -4.88
N ALA A 280 1.03 -11.80 -6.09
CA ALA A 280 0.28 -12.28 -7.24
C ALA A 280 0.68 -13.69 -7.70
N SER A 281 1.94 -14.06 -7.50
CA SER A 281 2.49 -15.35 -7.91
C SER A 281 2.33 -16.45 -6.85
N LEU A 282 2.32 -16.07 -5.57
CA LEU A 282 2.44 -17.02 -4.46
C LEU A 282 1.14 -17.18 -3.65
N ALA A 283 0.34 -16.13 -3.47
CA ALA A 283 -0.95 -16.26 -2.78
C ALA A 283 -1.88 -17.25 -3.51
N GLN A 284 -2.77 -17.90 -2.79
CA GLN A 284 -3.69 -18.88 -3.39
C GLN A 284 -4.72 -18.23 -4.30
N GLU A 285 -5.17 -17.06 -3.95
CA GLU A 285 -6.14 -16.24 -4.69
C GLU A 285 -5.83 -14.76 -4.49
N VAL A 286 -6.18 -13.90 -5.43
CA VAL A 286 -5.91 -12.47 -5.37
C VAL A 286 -7.17 -11.68 -5.68
N VAL A 287 -7.48 -10.72 -4.82
CA VAL A 287 -8.47 -9.67 -5.03
C VAL A 287 -7.75 -8.37 -5.40
N VAL A 288 -8.21 -7.73 -6.46
CA VAL A 288 -7.70 -6.40 -6.87
C VAL A 288 -8.71 -5.33 -6.46
N VAL A 289 -8.21 -4.22 -5.88
CA VAL A 289 -9.02 -3.06 -5.51
C VAL A 289 -8.52 -1.85 -6.27
N ALA A 290 -9.37 -1.26 -7.10
CA ALA A 290 -8.98 -0.14 -7.96
C ALA A 290 -10.16 0.80 -8.26
N VAL A 291 -9.87 2.09 -8.47
CA VAL A 291 -10.86 3.03 -9.01
C VAL A 291 -11.05 2.77 -10.50
N HIS A 292 -12.29 2.59 -10.92
CA HIS A 292 -12.67 2.31 -12.31
C HIS A 292 -12.43 3.55 -13.20
N ARG A 293 -11.55 3.39 -14.18
CA ARG A 293 -11.22 4.46 -15.15
C ARG A 293 -10.76 3.83 -16.46
N ALA A 294 -11.15 4.40 -17.61
CA ALA A 294 -10.82 3.88 -18.94
C ALA A 294 -9.31 3.71 -19.21
N ASN A 295 -8.47 4.60 -18.65
CA ASN A 295 -7.02 4.49 -18.82
C ASN A 295 -6.38 3.43 -17.92
N ARG A 296 -7.15 2.84 -17.01
CA ARG A 296 -6.70 1.78 -16.09
C ARG A 296 -7.17 0.39 -16.53
N PHE A 297 -8.34 0.30 -17.13
CA PHE A 297 -8.98 -0.94 -17.57
C PHE A 297 -8.70 -1.14 -19.06
N VAL A 298 -7.56 -1.78 -19.37
CA VAL A 298 -7.02 -1.89 -20.72
C VAL A 298 -7.22 -3.30 -21.28
N GLU A 299 -7.36 -3.45 -22.60
CA GLU A 299 -7.51 -4.75 -23.26
C GLU A 299 -6.34 -5.68 -22.94
N LYS A 300 -5.12 -5.12 -22.98
CA LYS A 300 -3.87 -5.80 -22.63
C LYS A 300 -2.90 -4.82 -22.01
N VAL A 301 -2.34 -5.19 -20.88
CA VAL A 301 -1.29 -4.37 -20.25
C VAL A 301 -0.01 -4.40 -21.10
N ARG A 302 0.64 -3.26 -21.22
CA ARG A 302 1.91 -3.14 -21.94
C ARG A 302 3.05 -3.90 -21.26
N TYR A 303 3.01 -3.97 -19.95
CA TYR A 303 4.01 -4.63 -19.11
C TYR A 303 3.31 -5.38 -18.00
N ILE A 304 3.63 -6.65 -17.83
CA ILE A 304 3.07 -7.45 -16.72
C ILE A 304 3.98 -7.29 -15.52
N THR A 305 3.56 -6.44 -14.58
CA THR A 305 4.22 -6.32 -13.27
C THR A 305 3.84 -7.49 -12.38
N CYS A 306 2.55 -7.81 -12.33
CA CYS A 306 2.01 -8.93 -11.55
C CYS A 306 1.15 -9.82 -12.47
N PRO A 307 1.39 -11.16 -12.50
CA PRO A 307 0.62 -12.07 -13.34
C PRO A 307 -0.82 -12.20 -12.84
N GLY A 308 -1.76 -12.27 -13.78
CA GLY A 308 -3.20 -12.37 -13.52
C GLY A 308 -3.74 -13.76 -13.19
N THR A 309 -2.89 -14.79 -13.20
CA THR A 309 -3.33 -16.20 -13.07
C THR A 309 -4.13 -16.49 -11.81
N ARG A 310 -3.79 -15.85 -10.71
CA ARG A 310 -4.45 -16.02 -9.40
C ARG A 310 -5.45 -14.93 -9.07
N VAL A 311 -5.57 -13.91 -9.92
CA VAL A 311 -6.57 -12.86 -9.74
C VAL A 311 -7.95 -13.43 -10.09
N SER A 312 -8.84 -13.44 -9.12
CA SER A 312 -10.21 -13.93 -9.27
C SER A 312 -11.25 -12.81 -9.28
N THR A 313 -10.96 -11.71 -8.61
CA THR A 313 -11.94 -10.68 -8.31
C THR A 313 -11.32 -9.30 -8.41
N LEU A 314 -12.11 -8.34 -8.95
CA LEU A 314 -11.76 -6.95 -9.06
C LEU A 314 -12.90 -6.11 -8.47
N ALA A 315 -12.62 -5.45 -7.35
CA ALA A 315 -13.55 -4.54 -6.68
C ALA A 315 -13.26 -3.09 -7.08
N THR A 316 -14.30 -2.36 -7.46
CA THR A 316 -14.19 -0.98 -7.93
C THR A 316 -15.28 -0.08 -7.33
N ASN A 317 -15.15 1.22 -7.53
CA ASN A 317 -16.21 2.18 -7.19
C ASN A 317 -17.47 2.08 -8.06
N GLU A 318 -17.41 1.37 -9.17
CA GLU A 318 -18.55 1.19 -10.07
C GLU A 318 -19.25 -0.15 -9.84
N GLY A 319 -18.51 -1.17 -9.39
CA GLY A 319 -19.06 -2.51 -9.17
C GLY A 319 -17.99 -3.55 -8.89
N LEU A 320 -18.45 -4.79 -8.84
CA LEU A 320 -17.69 -5.98 -8.59
C LEU A 320 -17.56 -6.82 -9.87
N PHE A 321 -16.34 -7.19 -10.20
CA PHE A 321 -16.04 -8.07 -11.34
C PHE A 321 -15.46 -9.38 -10.82
N VAL A 322 -15.86 -10.47 -11.43
CA VAL A 322 -15.29 -11.80 -11.20
C VAL A 322 -14.67 -12.33 -12.47
N LYS A 323 -13.56 -13.04 -12.35
CA LYS A 323 -12.88 -13.60 -13.52
C LYS A 323 -13.34 -15.02 -13.79
N ASN A 324 -13.64 -15.31 -15.05
CA ASN A 324 -13.88 -16.64 -15.59
C ASN A 324 -12.88 -16.92 -16.74
N ASP A 325 -13.09 -17.99 -17.49
CA ASP A 325 -12.19 -18.38 -18.61
C ASP A 325 -12.14 -17.36 -19.74
N SER A 326 -13.17 -16.50 -19.87
CA SER A 326 -13.23 -15.43 -20.89
C SER A 326 -12.71 -14.08 -20.41
N GLY A 327 -12.28 -13.97 -19.15
CA GLY A 327 -11.84 -12.74 -18.53
C GLY A 327 -12.80 -12.23 -17.45
N PHE A 328 -12.73 -10.94 -17.13
CA PHE A 328 -13.61 -10.33 -16.15
C PHE A 328 -15.03 -10.13 -16.67
N ILE A 329 -16.02 -10.58 -15.89
CA ILE A 329 -17.44 -10.29 -16.06
C ILE A 329 -17.95 -9.44 -14.90
N LEU A 330 -18.92 -8.55 -15.15
CA LEU A 330 -19.57 -7.76 -14.10
C LEU A 330 -20.53 -8.64 -13.32
N LYS A 331 -20.30 -8.78 -12.01
CA LYS A 331 -21.16 -9.54 -11.09
C LYS A 331 -22.13 -8.66 -10.32
N GLY A 332 -21.70 -7.44 -10.01
CA GLY A 332 -22.54 -6.50 -9.26
C GLY A 332 -22.17 -5.05 -9.57
N TYR A 333 -23.11 -4.14 -9.36
CA TYR A 333 -22.91 -2.71 -9.62
C TYR A 333 -23.49 -1.84 -8.52
N TYR A 334 -22.89 -0.66 -8.32
CA TYR A 334 -23.48 0.37 -7.48
C TYR A 334 -24.49 1.19 -8.28
N PRO A 335 -25.74 1.36 -7.79
CA PRO A 335 -26.70 2.28 -8.39
C PRO A 335 -26.15 3.71 -8.42
N LYS A 336 -26.52 4.48 -9.44
CA LYS A 336 -26.18 5.90 -9.54
C LYS A 336 -27.42 6.75 -9.74
N PRO A 337 -27.52 7.92 -9.10
CA PRO A 337 -28.57 8.89 -9.40
C PRO A 337 -28.58 9.24 -10.90
N GLY A 338 -29.78 9.30 -11.50
CA GLY A 338 -29.94 9.61 -12.93
C GLY A 338 -29.74 8.43 -13.89
N LEU A 339 -29.33 7.26 -13.43
CA LEU A 339 -29.23 6.02 -14.19
C LEU A 339 -30.09 4.94 -13.52
N SER A 340 -31.41 5.04 -13.69
CA SER A 340 -32.36 4.17 -13.00
C SER A 340 -32.44 2.76 -13.59
N GLU A 341 -32.16 2.62 -14.87
CA GLU A 341 -32.18 1.32 -15.54
C GLU A 341 -30.84 0.60 -15.43
N GLU A 342 -30.90 -0.70 -15.15
CA GLU A 342 -29.74 -1.56 -15.05
C GLU A 342 -28.89 -1.52 -16.32
N LYS A 343 -29.54 -1.57 -17.49
CA LYS A 343 -28.90 -1.54 -18.81
C LYS A 343 -28.04 -0.29 -19.01
N ASP A 344 -28.54 0.89 -18.63
CA ASP A 344 -27.82 2.15 -18.78
C ASP A 344 -26.60 2.18 -17.86
N ARG A 345 -26.77 1.63 -16.66
CA ARG A 345 -25.68 1.54 -15.71
C ARG A 345 -24.57 0.59 -16.18
N VAL A 346 -24.96 -0.59 -16.71
CA VAL A 346 -24.01 -1.55 -17.31
C VAL A 346 -23.28 -0.94 -18.50
N ASN A 347 -24.00 -0.23 -19.38
CA ASN A 347 -23.38 0.46 -20.53
C ASN A 347 -22.36 1.51 -20.09
N GLN A 348 -22.66 2.29 -19.05
CA GLN A 348 -21.72 3.27 -18.50
C GLN A 348 -20.46 2.59 -17.97
N ILE A 349 -20.59 1.49 -17.24
CA ILE A 349 -19.45 0.72 -16.71
C ILE A 349 -18.64 0.14 -17.87
N ALA A 350 -19.28 -0.47 -18.85
CA ALA A 350 -18.66 -1.03 -20.04
C ALA A 350 -17.88 0.02 -20.85
N GLY A 351 -18.40 1.23 -20.94
CA GLY A 351 -17.72 2.34 -21.64
C GLY A 351 -16.37 2.75 -21.08
N ALA A 352 -16.05 2.33 -19.86
CA ALA A 352 -14.76 2.54 -19.23
C ALA A 352 -13.89 1.27 -19.17
N CYS A 353 -14.30 0.18 -19.83
CA CYS A 353 -13.49 -1.01 -20.07
C CYS A 353 -13.00 -1.02 -21.51
N SER A 354 -11.74 -1.37 -21.77
CA SER A 354 -11.23 -1.52 -23.13
C SER A 354 -11.49 -2.91 -23.72
N TRP A 355 -12.16 -3.79 -22.98
CA TRP A 355 -12.61 -5.11 -23.45
C TRP A 355 -14.13 -5.19 -23.47
N GLU A 356 -14.69 -6.13 -24.22
CA GLU A 356 -16.11 -6.41 -24.19
C GLU A 356 -16.51 -6.93 -22.81
N LEU A 357 -17.36 -6.16 -22.13
CA LEU A 357 -17.80 -6.47 -20.78
C LEU A 357 -19.06 -7.33 -20.82
N HIS A 358 -18.97 -8.57 -20.40
CA HIS A 358 -20.09 -9.44 -20.14
C HIS A 358 -20.60 -9.28 -18.70
N THR A 359 -21.85 -9.66 -18.45
CA THR A 359 -22.48 -9.66 -17.12
C THR A 359 -22.74 -11.07 -16.62
N ALA A 360 -22.74 -11.24 -15.32
CA ALA A 360 -23.22 -12.48 -14.71
C ALA A 360 -24.72 -12.68 -14.99
N PRO A 361 -25.22 -13.95 -15.03
CA PRO A 361 -26.64 -14.24 -15.24
C PRO A 361 -27.57 -13.57 -14.23
N GLN A 362 -27.11 -13.42 -13.01
CA GLN A 362 -27.75 -12.62 -11.96
C GLN A 362 -26.80 -11.48 -11.59
N LEU A 363 -27.19 -10.27 -11.98
CA LEU A 363 -26.44 -9.07 -11.66
C LEU A 363 -26.93 -8.49 -10.33
N GLU A 364 -26.01 -8.28 -9.40
CA GLU A 364 -26.32 -7.83 -8.04
C GLU A 364 -26.33 -6.29 -7.94
N LYS A 365 -27.36 -5.72 -7.33
CA LYS A 365 -27.35 -4.33 -6.86
C LYS A 365 -26.56 -4.24 -5.56
N MET A 366 -25.41 -3.59 -5.60
CA MET A 366 -24.56 -3.40 -4.43
C MET A 366 -25.05 -2.24 -3.58
N SER A 367 -25.00 -2.40 -2.25
CA SER A 367 -25.32 -1.32 -1.32
C SER A 367 -24.16 -0.33 -1.20
N ALA A 368 -24.48 0.96 -1.15
CA ALA A 368 -23.50 2.00 -0.84
C ALA A 368 -22.78 1.72 0.49
N PRO A 369 -21.57 2.27 0.68
CA PRO A 369 -20.91 2.25 1.99
C PRO A 369 -21.80 2.84 3.07
N THR A 370 -21.86 2.18 4.24
CA THR A 370 -22.58 2.71 5.40
C THR A 370 -21.72 3.75 6.13
N LEU A 371 -22.36 4.57 6.94
CA LEU A 371 -21.64 5.57 7.74
C LEU A 371 -20.63 4.92 8.70
N GLU A 372 -20.97 3.78 9.28
CA GLU A 372 -20.10 3.01 10.17
C GLU A 372 -18.84 2.51 9.43
N GLU A 373 -19.00 1.94 8.25
CA GLU A 373 -17.89 1.49 7.41
C GLU A 373 -17.00 2.66 6.96
N LEU A 374 -17.61 3.81 6.60
CA LEU A 374 -16.85 5.01 6.24
C LEU A 374 -16.06 5.56 7.43
N ASN A 375 -16.64 5.56 8.63
CA ASN A 375 -15.95 6.01 9.83
C ASN A 375 -14.75 5.12 10.16
N LEU A 376 -14.93 3.80 10.07
CA LEU A 376 -13.83 2.86 10.24
C LEU A 376 -12.72 3.13 9.20
N LEU A 377 -13.06 3.23 7.93
CA LEU A 377 -12.12 3.48 6.86
C LEU A 377 -11.35 4.80 7.05
N ARG A 378 -12.08 5.89 7.31
CA ARG A 378 -11.49 7.24 7.49
C ARG A 378 -10.57 7.32 8.71
N SER A 379 -10.80 6.47 9.72
CA SER A 379 -9.91 6.37 10.88
C SER A 379 -8.53 5.81 10.54
N PHE A 380 -8.40 5.05 9.44
CA PHE A 380 -7.13 4.49 8.98
C PHE A 380 -6.33 5.46 8.09
N ASP A 381 -6.99 6.44 7.48
CA ASP A 381 -6.36 7.46 6.62
C ASP A 381 -6.85 8.87 7.02
N PRO A 382 -6.55 9.33 8.25
CA PRO A 382 -7.06 10.61 8.76
C PRO A 382 -6.60 11.82 7.94
N GLU A 383 -5.45 11.72 7.29
CA GLU A 383 -4.91 12.76 6.40
C GLU A 383 -5.54 12.73 5.00
N GLY A 384 -6.31 11.68 4.68
CA GLY A 384 -6.95 11.51 3.37
C GLY A 384 -5.94 11.39 2.23
N VAL A 385 -4.86 10.65 2.45
CA VAL A 385 -3.78 10.47 1.45
C VAL A 385 -4.30 9.68 0.24
N PHE A 386 -5.17 8.71 0.48
CA PHE A 386 -5.74 7.82 -0.55
C PHE A 386 -7.25 7.98 -0.75
N LEU A 387 -7.94 8.68 0.15
CA LEU A 387 -9.41 8.80 0.14
C LEU A 387 -9.93 10.02 -0.62
N ARG A 388 -9.05 10.94 -1.07
CA ARG A 388 -9.40 12.18 -1.79
C ARG A 388 -9.15 12.08 -3.27
#